data_10980f25cffe12842cf5ea808192f21a
#
_entry.id   10980f25cffe12842cf5ea808192f21a
#
_cell.length_a   1.000
_cell.length_b   1.000
_cell.length_c   1.000
_cell.angle_alpha   90.00
_cell.angle_beta   90.00
_cell.angle_gamma   90.00
#
_symmetry.space_group_name_H-M   'P 1'
#
loop_
_entity.id
_entity.type
_entity.pdbx_description
1 polymer ?
#
loop_
_entity_poly.entity_id
_entity_poly.type
_entity_poly.pdbx_seq_one_letter_code
_entity_poly.pdbx_strand_id
1 'polypeptide(L)'
;MTTQTKHNTKSDLALELGRSMTELRNYLRQYIQVKIKEHGINITFEMLEVMACLWKKDGINQQELADLTLRDKSSMTYLLDNLVKRKMVKRMEDANDRRNKLVYLTKEGKNLKEQLNPWVADVYGMATEELVVKDLQNGVTLLNKMIGNLKGI
;
A
#
# COMPACT_ATOMS: atom_id res chain seq x y z
N MET A 1 -44.08 3.86 -4.92
CA MET A 1 -42.60 3.92 -4.80
C MET A 1 -42.01 3.98 -6.21
N THR A 2 -41.68 5.16 -6.64
CA THR A 2 -41.01 5.37 -7.93
C THR A 2 -39.56 4.90 -7.79
N THR A 3 -39.23 3.79 -8.37
CA THR A 3 -37.86 3.35 -8.60
C THR A 3 -37.24 4.37 -9.55
N GLN A 4 -36.49 5.30 -9.01
CA GLN A 4 -35.61 6.15 -9.82
C GLN A 4 -34.61 5.22 -10.50
N THR A 5 -34.76 5.05 -11.80
CA THR A 5 -33.73 4.48 -12.66
C THR A 5 -32.53 5.41 -12.53
N LYS A 6 -31.56 5.02 -11.73
CA LYS A 6 -30.25 5.70 -11.70
C LYS A 6 -29.69 5.60 -13.11
N HIS A 7 -29.66 6.72 -13.83
CA HIS A 7 -28.91 6.83 -15.06
C HIS A 7 -27.43 6.73 -14.69
N ASN A 8 -26.88 5.52 -14.80
CA ASN A 8 -25.45 5.28 -14.56
C ASN A 8 -24.67 5.80 -15.76
N THR A 9 -24.35 7.08 -15.76
CA THR A 9 -23.42 7.66 -16.74
C THR A 9 -22.01 7.10 -16.52
N LYS A 10 -21.15 7.23 -17.51
CA LYS A 10 -19.73 6.89 -17.38
C LYS A 10 -19.10 7.58 -16.17
N SER A 11 -19.43 8.85 -15.96
CA SER A 11 -18.94 9.66 -14.85
C SER A 11 -19.41 9.10 -13.49
N ASP A 12 -20.70 8.74 -13.39
CA ASP A 12 -21.26 8.15 -12.17
C ASP A 12 -20.60 6.82 -11.82
N LEU A 13 -20.41 5.96 -12.83
CA LEU A 13 -19.77 4.66 -12.65
C LEU A 13 -18.28 4.79 -12.27
N ALA A 14 -17.58 5.75 -12.86
CA ALA A 14 -16.18 6.03 -12.50
C ALA A 14 -16.06 6.48 -11.04
N LEU A 15 -16.97 7.36 -10.59
CA LEU A 15 -17.01 7.81 -9.19
C LEU A 15 -17.35 6.66 -8.23
N GLU A 16 -18.32 5.82 -8.60
CA GLU A 16 -18.69 4.65 -7.82
C GLU A 16 -17.54 3.66 -7.70
N LEU A 17 -16.82 3.41 -8.80
CA LEU A 17 -15.62 2.57 -8.80
C LEU A 17 -14.57 3.11 -7.83
N GLY A 18 -14.31 4.42 -7.84
CA GLY A 18 -13.38 5.06 -6.91
C GLY A 18 -13.78 4.88 -5.45
N ARG A 19 -15.06 5.02 -5.14
CA ARG A 19 -15.58 4.77 -3.78
C ARG A 19 -15.44 3.31 -3.38
N SER A 20 -15.74 2.39 -4.26
CA SER A 20 -15.61 0.94 -4.01
C SER A 20 -14.16 0.54 -3.78
N MET A 21 -13.22 1.14 -4.50
CA MET A 21 -11.78 0.92 -4.28
C MET A 21 -11.35 1.36 -2.88
N THR A 22 -11.82 2.52 -2.43
CA THR A 22 -11.55 3.03 -1.07
C THR A 22 -12.15 2.12 0.00
N GLU A 23 -13.39 1.70 -0.19
CA GLU A 23 -14.07 0.79 0.74
C GLU A 23 -13.36 -0.56 0.84
N LEU A 24 -13.00 -1.17 -0.29
CA LEU A 24 -12.22 -2.40 -0.35
C LEU A 24 -10.89 -2.25 0.40
N ARG A 25 -10.15 -1.18 0.13
CA ARG A 25 -8.89 -0.90 0.81
C ARG A 25 -9.08 -0.80 2.33
N ASN A 26 -10.14 -0.16 2.78
CA ASN A 26 -10.43 0.00 4.21
C ASN A 26 -10.69 -1.35 4.89
N TYR A 27 -11.42 -2.26 4.26
CA TYR A 27 -11.65 -3.61 4.80
C TYR A 27 -10.37 -4.45 4.83
N LEU A 28 -9.55 -4.40 3.78
CA LEU A 28 -8.25 -5.06 3.75
C LEU A 28 -7.34 -4.55 4.87
N ARG A 29 -7.29 -3.23 5.03
CA ARG A 29 -6.55 -2.55 6.10
C ARG A 29 -7.02 -3.02 7.48
N GLN A 30 -8.32 -3.03 7.72
CA GLN A 30 -8.90 -3.43 9.00
C GLN A 30 -8.50 -4.87 9.37
N TYR A 31 -8.57 -5.79 8.41
CA TYR A 31 -8.17 -7.18 8.64
C TYR A 31 -6.71 -7.29 9.09
N ILE A 32 -5.82 -6.64 8.36
CA ILE A 32 -4.38 -6.66 8.67
C ILE A 32 -4.10 -5.99 10.03
N GLN A 33 -4.76 -4.88 10.34
CA GLN A 33 -4.60 -4.20 11.63
C GLN A 33 -5.02 -5.08 12.82
N VAL A 34 -6.11 -5.83 12.67
CA VAL A 34 -6.55 -6.78 13.70
C VAL A 34 -5.50 -7.86 13.92
N LYS A 35 -4.96 -8.45 12.84
CA LYS A 35 -3.91 -9.47 12.93
C LYS A 35 -2.63 -8.94 13.57
N ILE A 36 -2.21 -7.76 13.20
CA ILE A 36 -1.05 -7.08 13.78
C ILE A 36 -1.23 -6.92 15.29
N LYS A 37 -2.40 -6.44 15.71
CA LYS A 37 -2.72 -6.23 17.13
C LYS A 37 -2.77 -7.56 17.90
N GLU A 38 -3.43 -8.58 17.34
CA GLU A 38 -3.52 -9.92 17.96
C GLU A 38 -2.16 -10.57 18.20
N HIS A 39 -1.18 -10.29 17.33
CA HIS A 39 0.16 -10.85 17.39
C HIS A 39 1.18 -9.94 18.08
N GLY A 40 0.73 -8.83 18.66
CA GLY A 40 1.59 -7.92 19.41
C GLY A 40 2.66 -7.22 18.59
N ILE A 41 2.44 -7.05 17.29
CA ILE A 41 3.38 -6.36 16.39
C ILE A 41 3.17 -4.87 16.54
N ASN A 42 4.24 -4.15 16.91
CA ASN A 42 4.18 -2.70 17.12
C ASN A 42 4.48 -1.93 15.83
N ILE A 43 3.62 -2.07 14.82
CA ILE A 43 3.72 -1.42 13.52
C ILE A 43 2.34 -0.86 13.16
N THR A 44 2.28 0.40 12.71
CA THR A 44 1.06 0.99 12.17
C THR A 44 0.87 0.59 10.71
N PHE A 45 -0.34 0.76 10.20
CA PHE A 45 -0.60 0.50 8.78
C PHE A 45 0.16 1.46 7.87
N GLU A 46 0.33 2.72 8.28
CA GLU A 46 1.11 3.71 7.56
C GLU A 46 2.58 3.30 7.43
N MET A 47 3.14 2.72 8.49
CA MET A 47 4.50 2.14 8.45
C MET A 47 4.56 0.95 7.49
N LEU A 48 3.52 0.11 7.44
CA LEU A 48 3.45 -1.01 6.49
C LEU A 48 3.41 -0.54 5.04
N GLU A 49 2.77 0.58 4.74
CA GLU A 49 2.77 1.15 3.39
C GLU A 49 4.20 1.50 2.92
N VAL A 50 5.01 2.06 3.82
CA VAL A 50 6.43 2.34 3.54
C VAL A 50 7.21 1.03 3.37
N MET A 51 7.00 0.07 4.28
CA MET A 51 7.63 -1.24 4.21
C MET A 51 7.29 -1.97 2.91
N ALA A 52 6.04 -1.87 2.44
CA ALA A 52 5.60 -2.48 1.18
C ALA A 52 6.41 -1.98 -0.02
N CYS A 53 6.73 -0.69 -0.07
CA CYS A 53 7.59 -0.13 -1.10
C CYS A 53 9.00 -0.74 -1.07
N LEU A 54 9.56 -0.91 0.13
CA LEU A 54 10.90 -1.49 0.32
C LEU A 54 10.93 -2.99 0.04
N TRP A 55 9.87 -3.72 0.34
CA TRP A 55 9.77 -5.14 -0.01
C TRP A 55 9.71 -5.35 -1.52
N LYS A 56 9.16 -4.40 -2.24
CA LYS A 56 9.14 -4.42 -3.70
C LYS A 56 10.49 -4.06 -4.29
N LYS A 57 11.14 -3.03 -3.74
CA LYS A 57 12.47 -2.57 -4.15
C LYS A 57 13.18 -1.98 -2.95
N ASP A 58 14.19 -2.67 -2.44
CA ASP A 58 14.99 -2.22 -1.31
C ASP A 58 15.99 -1.11 -1.74
N GLY A 59 16.48 -0.35 -0.79
CA GLY A 59 17.53 0.64 -1.05
C GLY A 59 17.09 1.83 -1.88
N ILE A 60 15.87 2.31 -1.71
CA ILE A 60 15.37 3.52 -2.35
C ILE A 60 15.56 4.74 -1.46
N ASN A 61 15.69 5.93 -2.06
CA ASN A 61 15.90 7.14 -1.29
C ASN A 61 14.61 7.62 -0.62
N GLN A 62 14.79 8.41 0.43
CA GLN A 62 13.68 8.89 1.25
C GLN A 62 12.68 9.74 0.45
N GLN A 63 13.15 10.55 -0.50
CA GLN A 63 12.28 11.37 -1.35
C GLN A 63 11.42 10.49 -2.27
N GLU A 64 11.99 9.46 -2.86
CA GLU A 64 11.25 8.50 -3.69
C GLU A 64 10.16 7.78 -2.89
N LEU A 65 10.46 7.39 -1.65
CA LEU A 65 9.45 6.81 -0.74
C LEU A 65 8.30 7.78 -0.47
N ALA A 66 8.61 9.05 -0.24
CA ALA A 66 7.59 10.07 -0.05
C ALA A 66 6.70 10.23 -1.29
N ASP A 67 7.30 10.27 -2.47
CA ASP A 67 6.58 10.39 -3.75
C ASP A 67 5.69 9.16 -4.02
N LEU A 68 6.21 7.96 -3.81
CA LEU A 68 5.47 6.71 -4.01
C LEU A 68 4.26 6.56 -3.07
N THR A 69 4.36 7.11 -1.88
CA THR A 69 3.30 7.03 -0.86
C THR A 69 2.45 8.29 -0.78
N LEU A 70 2.69 9.26 -1.67
CA LEU A 70 2.00 10.56 -1.71
C LEU A 70 2.02 11.27 -0.36
N ARG A 71 3.18 11.26 0.29
CA ARG A 71 3.42 11.91 1.58
C ARG A 71 4.40 13.07 1.44
N ASP A 72 4.25 14.06 2.30
CA ASP A 72 5.25 15.12 2.40
C ASP A 72 6.52 14.63 3.11
N LYS A 73 7.59 15.44 3.00
CA LYS A 73 8.89 15.12 3.57
C LYS A 73 8.84 14.92 5.09
N SER A 74 8.08 15.75 5.81
CA SER A 74 7.95 15.68 7.26
C SER A 74 7.26 14.40 7.71
N SER A 75 6.16 14.02 7.07
CA SER A 75 5.43 12.77 7.33
C SER A 75 6.30 11.55 7.08
N MET A 76 7.05 11.56 5.99
CA MET A 76 7.97 10.45 5.66
C MET A 76 9.10 10.35 6.68
N THR A 77 9.71 11.47 7.07
CA THR A 77 10.75 11.48 8.10
C THR A 77 10.25 10.91 9.41
N TYR A 78 9.04 11.29 9.84
CA TYR A 78 8.42 10.76 11.05
C TYR A 78 8.21 9.24 10.97
N LEU A 79 7.66 8.73 9.87
CA LEU A 79 7.45 7.29 9.68
C LEU A 79 8.76 6.51 9.67
N LEU A 80 9.78 7.02 8.98
CA LEU A 80 11.09 6.37 8.92
C LEU A 80 11.81 6.39 10.28
N ASP A 81 11.72 7.48 11.03
CA ASP A 81 12.27 7.55 12.39
C ASP A 81 11.65 6.48 13.29
N ASN A 82 10.33 6.27 13.19
CA ASN A 82 9.64 5.23 13.92
C ASN A 82 10.04 3.82 13.47
N LEU A 83 10.23 3.60 12.17
CA LEU A 83 10.68 2.31 11.63
C LEU A 83 12.14 2.00 12.03
N VAL A 84 13.00 3.02 12.08
CA VAL A 84 14.38 2.87 12.59
C VAL A 84 14.37 2.48 14.07
N LYS A 85 13.58 3.15 14.90
CA LYS A 85 13.42 2.81 16.32
C LYS A 85 12.99 1.36 16.54
N ARG A 86 12.13 0.84 15.66
CA ARG A 86 11.63 -0.53 15.69
C ARG A 86 12.57 -1.53 15.01
N LYS A 87 13.74 -1.07 14.57
CA LYS A 87 14.76 -1.89 13.90
C LYS A 87 14.27 -2.57 12.61
N MET A 88 13.30 -2.00 11.95
CA MET A 88 12.73 -2.52 10.70
C MET A 88 13.49 -2.04 9.48
N VAL A 89 14.03 -0.82 9.54
CA VAL A 89 14.80 -0.20 8.48
C VAL A 89 16.06 0.48 9.03
N LYS A 90 17.01 0.74 8.15
CA LYS A 90 18.20 1.56 8.41
C LYS A 90 18.37 2.58 7.28
N ARG A 91 18.90 3.75 7.62
CA ARG A 91 19.30 4.76 6.66
C ARG A 91 20.78 4.65 6.41
N MET A 92 21.18 4.78 5.13
CA MET A 92 22.57 4.82 4.72
C MET A 92 22.78 6.01 3.79
N GLU A 93 23.94 6.65 3.88
CA GLU A 93 24.32 7.67 2.90
C GLU A 93 24.64 7.01 1.56
N ASP A 94 24.21 7.66 0.47
CA ASP A 94 24.62 7.28 -0.87
C ASP A 94 26.09 7.60 -1.06
N ALA A 95 26.89 6.64 -1.49
CA ALA A 95 28.30 6.82 -1.76
C ALA A 95 28.60 7.91 -2.81
N ASN A 96 27.65 8.14 -3.72
CA ASN A 96 27.79 9.12 -4.81
C ASN A 96 27.23 10.51 -4.45
N ASP A 97 26.33 10.59 -3.47
CA ASP A 97 25.73 11.85 -3.03
C ASP A 97 25.31 11.76 -1.54
N ARG A 98 26.08 12.39 -0.67
CA ARG A 98 25.83 12.40 0.79
C ARG A 98 24.49 13.03 1.19
N ARG A 99 23.89 13.85 0.33
CA ARG A 99 22.56 14.45 0.56
C ARG A 99 21.45 13.45 0.35
N ASN A 100 21.73 12.39 -0.40
CA ASN A 100 20.77 11.34 -0.74
C ASN A 100 20.86 10.22 0.30
N LYS A 101 19.83 10.08 1.11
CA LYS A 101 19.73 9.00 2.10
C LYS A 101 18.93 7.83 1.55
N LEU A 102 19.58 6.69 1.48
CA LEU A 102 18.96 5.43 1.05
C LEU A 102 18.40 4.70 2.26
N VAL A 103 17.25 4.09 2.07
CA VAL A 103 16.54 3.33 3.10
C VAL A 103 16.59 1.86 2.75
N TYR A 104 17.08 1.05 3.69
CA TYR A 104 17.21 -0.40 3.54
C TYR A 104 16.43 -1.14 4.62
N LEU A 105 15.90 -2.29 4.26
CA LEU A 105 15.32 -3.23 5.22
C LEU A 105 16.42 -3.86 6.08
N THR A 106 16.15 -4.00 7.36
CA THR A 106 16.93 -4.88 8.23
C THR A 106 16.48 -6.33 8.04
N LYS A 107 17.15 -7.26 8.70
CA LYS A 107 16.71 -8.66 8.75
C LYS A 107 15.30 -8.78 9.33
N GLU A 108 15.01 -8.05 10.41
CA GLU A 108 13.69 -7.99 11.03
C GLU A 108 12.64 -7.43 10.09
N GLY A 109 12.99 -6.38 9.33
CA GLY A 109 12.10 -5.80 8.32
C GLY A 109 11.76 -6.77 7.20
N LYS A 110 12.71 -7.58 6.75
CA LYS A 110 12.48 -8.65 5.77
C LYS A 110 11.62 -9.77 6.36
N ASN A 111 11.89 -10.16 7.59
CA ASN A 111 11.13 -11.22 8.28
C ASN A 111 9.66 -10.82 8.51
N LEU A 112 9.38 -9.56 8.72
CA LEU A 112 8.01 -9.07 8.90
C LEU A 112 7.14 -9.39 7.67
N LYS A 113 7.67 -9.28 6.47
CA LYS A 113 6.95 -9.67 5.24
C LYS A 113 6.51 -11.13 5.29
N GLU A 114 7.41 -12.02 5.69
CA GLU A 114 7.12 -13.46 5.82
C GLU A 114 5.98 -13.71 6.81
N GLN A 115 5.96 -12.96 7.91
CA GLN A 115 4.92 -13.08 8.93
C GLN A 115 3.56 -12.57 8.44
N LEU A 116 3.54 -11.51 7.62
CA LEU A 116 2.31 -10.92 7.09
C LEU A 116 1.74 -11.68 5.89
N ASN A 117 2.57 -12.33 5.09
CA ASN A 117 2.15 -12.99 3.86
C ASN A 117 0.95 -13.93 4.02
N PRO A 118 0.87 -14.81 5.04
CA PRO A 118 -0.30 -15.66 5.22
C PRO A 118 -1.58 -14.87 5.45
N TRP A 119 -1.53 -13.78 6.20
CA TRP A 119 -2.70 -12.94 6.47
C TRP A 119 -3.17 -12.18 5.24
N VAL A 120 -2.22 -11.69 4.45
CA VAL A 120 -2.50 -11.05 3.16
C VAL A 120 -3.15 -12.06 2.20
N ALA A 121 -2.58 -13.27 2.11
CA ALA A 121 -3.15 -14.33 1.30
C ALA A 121 -4.57 -14.69 1.74
N ASP A 122 -4.81 -14.80 3.03
CA ASP A 122 -6.13 -15.13 3.60
C ASP A 122 -7.17 -14.07 3.26
N VAL A 123 -6.88 -12.80 3.48
CA VAL A 123 -7.85 -11.72 3.24
C VAL A 123 -8.13 -11.54 1.75
N TYR A 124 -7.13 -11.65 0.90
CA TYR A 124 -7.35 -11.60 -0.56
C TYR A 124 -8.07 -12.84 -1.07
N GLY A 125 -7.80 -14.01 -0.48
CA GLY A 125 -8.55 -15.24 -0.77
C GLY A 125 -10.04 -15.07 -0.47
N MET A 126 -10.38 -14.52 0.69
CA MET A 126 -11.77 -14.23 1.05
C MET A 126 -12.40 -13.19 0.11
N ALA A 127 -11.66 -12.12 -0.20
CA ALA A 127 -12.15 -11.04 -1.06
C ALA A 127 -12.40 -11.48 -2.50
N THR A 128 -11.72 -12.53 -2.96
CA THR A 128 -11.83 -13.04 -4.34
C THR A 128 -12.64 -14.34 -4.45
N GLU A 129 -13.32 -14.73 -3.38
CA GLU A 129 -14.20 -15.89 -3.40
C GLU A 129 -15.24 -15.75 -4.52
N GLU A 130 -15.44 -16.81 -5.26
CA GLU A 130 -16.34 -16.88 -6.45
C GLU A 130 -15.90 -16.05 -7.66
N LEU A 131 -14.75 -15.35 -7.59
CA LEU A 131 -14.18 -14.67 -8.75
C LEU A 131 -13.24 -15.59 -9.50
N VAL A 132 -13.13 -15.39 -10.81
CA VAL A 132 -12.19 -16.11 -11.65
C VAL A 132 -10.98 -15.23 -12.00
N VAL A 133 -9.88 -15.86 -12.40
CA VAL A 133 -8.63 -15.16 -12.75
C VAL A 133 -8.86 -14.05 -13.78
N LYS A 134 -9.74 -14.29 -14.76
CA LYS A 134 -10.06 -13.31 -15.81
C LYS A 134 -10.67 -12.02 -15.24
N ASP A 135 -11.51 -12.12 -14.21
CA ASP A 135 -12.09 -10.95 -13.54
C ASP A 135 -10.98 -10.08 -12.94
N LEU A 136 -10.03 -10.71 -12.27
CA LEU A 136 -8.91 -9.99 -11.64
C LEU A 136 -7.97 -9.39 -12.68
N GLN A 137 -7.67 -10.11 -13.76
CA GLN A 137 -6.87 -9.57 -14.88
C GLN A 137 -7.51 -8.34 -15.49
N ASN A 138 -8.82 -8.38 -15.73
CA ASN A 138 -9.59 -7.26 -16.26
C ASN A 138 -9.58 -6.07 -15.28
N GLY A 139 -9.72 -6.34 -13.98
CA GLY A 139 -9.65 -5.31 -12.93
C GLY A 139 -8.30 -4.61 -12.90
N VAL A 140 -7.21 -5.37 -12.92
CA VAL A 140 -5.84 -4.83 -12.95
C VAL A 140 -5.60 -3.98 -14.20
N THR A 141 -6.01 -4.46 -15.37
CA THR A 141 -5.89 -3.74 -16.64
C THR A 141 -6.65 -2.41 -16.60
N LEU A 142 -7.89 -2.44 -16.10
CA LEU A 142 -8.73 -1.25 -15.97
C LEU A 142 -8.08 -0.21 -15.05
N LEU A 143 -7.65 -0.61 -13.88
CA LEU A 143 -7.06 0.29 -12.89
C LEU A 143 -5.73 0.87 -13.39
N ASN A 144 -4.89 0.06 -14.03
CA ASN A 144 -3.63 0.54 -14.60
C ASN A 144 -3.84 1.57 -15.71
N LYS A 145 -4.89 1.40 -16.51
CA LYS A 145 -5.25 2.39 -17.54
C LYS A 145 -5.70 3.72 -16.92
N MET A 146 -6.52 3.67 -15.88
CA MET A 146 -6.93 4.86 -15.13
C MET A 146 -5.73 5.57 -14.50
N ILE A 147 -4.84 4.83 -13.87
CA ILE A 147 -3.59 5.35 -13.28
C ILE A 147 -2.73 6.01 -14.36
N GLY A 148 -2.54 5.33 -15.49
CA GLY A 148 -1.73 5.84 -16.60
C GLY A 148 -2.26 7.18 -17.14
N ASN A 149 -3.58 7.32 -17.24
CA ASN A 149 -4.21 8.57 -17.68
C ASN A 149 -3.94 9.75 -16.73
N LEU A 150 -3.76 9.48 -15.46
CA LEU A 150 -3.51 10.51 -14.45
C LEU A 150 -2.04 10.85 -14.26
N LYS A 151 -1.12 9.94 -14.57
CA LYS A 151 0.31 10.17 -14.43
C LYS A 151 0.87 11.27 -15.36
N GLY A 152 0.14 11.65 -16.39
CA GLY A 152 0.54 12.69 -17.32
C GLY A 152 0.10 14.10 -16.94
N ILE A 153 -0.53 14.27 -15.76
CA ILE A 153 -1.04 15.55 -15.29
C ILE A 153 -0.02 16.26 -14.41
#